data_c23513a9dc3e5273bdbd4e7738fd7dfc
#
_entry.id   c23513a9dc3e5273bdbd4e7738fd7dfc
#
_cell.length_a   1.000
_cell.length_b   1.000
_cell.length_c   1.000
_cell.angle_alpha   90.00
_cell.angle_beta   90.00
_cell.angle_gamma   90.00
#
_symmetry.space_group_name_H-M   'P 1'
#
loop_
_entity.id
_entity.type
_entity.pdbx_description
1 polymer ?
#
loop_
_entity_poly.entity_id
_entity_poly.type
_entity_poly.pdbx_seq_one_letter_code
_entity_poly.pdbx_strand_id
1 'polypeptide(L)'
;MTSSFLSDRDRLLLAFANLASYGIATRDAYGDHATEAHAAVAADLRLRHPHGLGAYVFWTRADDARFDAYGNLTAALPLHVGGEGTAAAVRTAAALMGLELAVEGERLRVLAETRSLKAA
;
A
#
# COMPACT_ATOMS: atom_id res chain seq x y z
N MET A 1 -15.36 -18.13 4.49
CA MET A 1 -16.08 -17.42 5.53
C MET A 1 -15.23 -16.41 6.26
N THR A 2 -14.13 -16.86 6.73
CA THR A 2 -13.29 -16.01 7.56
C THR A 2 -12.78 -14.76 6.86
N SER A 3 -12.59 -14.82 5.55
CA SER A 3 -12.09 -13.67 4.80
C SER A 3 -13.01 -12.46 4.91
N SER A 4 -14.29 -12.67 5.19
CA SER A 4 -15.24 -11.57 5.32
C SER A 4 -14.99 -10.69 6.53
N PHE A 5 -14.20 -11.16 7.49
CA PHE A 5 -13.88 -10.39 8.68
C PHE A 5 -12.69 -9.46 8.50
N LEU A 6 -11.94 -9.62 7.40
CA LEU A 6 -10.80 -8.76 7.13
C LEU A 6 -11.24 -7.57 6.31
N SER A 7 -10.96 -6.38 6.82
CA SER A 7 -11.22 -5.15 6.06
C SER A 7 -10.17 -4.97 4.97
N ASP A 8 -10.39 -4.05 4.06
CA ASP A 8 -9.39 -3.70 3.05
C ASP A 8 -8.10 -3.23 3.71
N ARG A 9 -8.22 -2.46 4.80
CA ARG A 9 -7.06 -1.99 5.53
C ARG A 9 -6.28 -3.16 6.14
N ASP A 10 -6.99 -4.13 6.75
CA ASP A 10 -6.34 -5.31 7.32
C ASP A 10 -5.58 -6.09 6.26
N ARG A 11 -6.19 -6.27 5.09
CA ARG A 11 -5.55 -6.97 3.98
C ARG A 11 -4.32 -6.23 3.48
N LEU A 12 -4.43 -4.91 3.41
CA LEU A 12 -3.31 -4.09 2.96
C LEU A 12 -2.16 -4.12 3.96
N LEU A 13 -2.47 -4.08 5.25
CA LEU A 13 -1.43 -4.17 6.28
C LEU A 13 -0.76 -5.55 6.28
N LEU A 14 -1.51 -6.61 5.99
CA LEU A 14 -0.92 -7.94 5.83
C LEU A 14 -0.01 -8.01 4.61
N ALA A 15 -0.42 -7.38 3.52
CA ALA A 15 0.43 -7.28 2.34
C ALA A 15 1.71 -6.51 2.65
N PHE A 16 1.60 -5.44 3.42
CA PHE A 16 2.75 -4.66 3.85
C PHE A 16 3.69 -5.47 4.74
N ALA A 17 3.13 -6.28 5.64
CA ALA A 17 3.95 -7.14 6.48
C ALA A 17 4.73 -8.15 5.63
N ASN A 18 4.10 -8.68 4.61
CA ASN A 18 4.75 -9.59 3.68
C ASN A 18 5.91 -8.89 2.96
N LEU A 19 5.65 -7.68 2.46
CA LEU A 19 6.68 -6.90 1.77
C LEU A 19 7.85 -6.55 2.69
N ALA A 20 7.55 -6.21 3.94
CA ALA A 20 8.59 -5.89 4.91
C ALA A 20 9.52 -7.08 5.15
N SER A 21 8.98 -8.30 5.08
CA SER A 21 9.78 -9.51 5.27
C SER A 21 10.79 -9.70 4.14
N TYR A 22 10.58 -9.04 3.01
CA TYR A 22 11.52 -9.08 1.87
C TYR A 22 12.41 -7.84 1.81
N GLY A 23 12.38 -7.01 2.84
CA GLY A 23 13.26 -5.85 2.89
C GLY A 23 12.69 -4.58 2.24
N ILE A 24 11.41 -4.59 1.93
CA ILE A 24 10.74 -3.40 1.38
C ILE A 24 10.14 -2.63 2.54
N ALA A 25 10.54 -1.36 2.69
CA ALA A 25 10.01 -0.52 3.75
C ALA A 25 8.55 -0.17 3.48
N THR A 26 7.72 -0.23 4.51
CA THR A 26 6.30 0.06 4.38
C THR A 26 5.91 1.14 5.38
N ARG A 27 5.03 2.04 4.97
CA ARG A 27 4.52 3.10 5.84
C ARG A 27 3.03 3.29 5.56
N ASP A 28 2.23 3.32 6.61
CA ASP A 28 0.81 3.60 6.49
C ASP A 28 0.51 5.01 6.98
N ALA A 29 -0.40 5.70 6.30
CA ALA A 29 -0.79 7.07 6.64
C ALA A 29 0.43 7.97 6.90
N TYR A 30 1.35 7.97 5.94
CA TYR A 30 2.67 8.57 6.10
C TYR A 30 2.81 9.86 5.30
N GLY A 31 3.12 10.95 6.01
CA GLY A 31 3.32 12.26 5.38
C GLY A 31 2.02 12.90 4.91
N ASP A 32 2.06 14.20 4.74
CA ASP A 32 0.88 14.94 4.30
C ASP A 32 0.79 15.03 2.77
N HIS A 33 1.96 15.10 2.12
CA HIS A 33 2.04 15.18 0.66
C HIS A 33 3.00 14.13 0.14
N ALA A 34 2.65 13.53 -1.00
CA ALA A 34 3.43 12.45 -1.58
C ALA A 34 4.88 12.82 -1.84
N THR A 35 5.12 14.00 -2.39
CA THR A 35 6.48 14.45 -2.71
C THR A 35 7.38 14.51 -1.47
N GLU A 36 6.86 15.11 -0.40
CA GLU A 36 7.60 15.20 0.85
C GLU A 36 7.80 13.83 1.48
N ALA A 37 6.78 12.99 1.41
CA ALA A 37 6.84 11.65 1.96
C ALA A 37 7.86 10.78 1.22
N HIS A 38 7.93 10.87 -0.11
CA HIS A 38 8.96 10.18 -0.88
C HIS A 38 10.36 10.58 -0.40
N ALA A 39 10.60 11.88 -0.27
CA ALA A 39 11.89 12.38 0.16
C ALA A 39 12.23 11.91 1.57
N ALA A 40 11.24 11.93 2.45
CA ALA A 40 11.44 11.56 3.86
C ALA A 40 11.77 10.07 4.00
N VAL A 41 11.03 9.19 3.34
CA VAL A 41 11.28 7.77 3.47
C VAL A 41 12.60 7.39 2.79
N ALA A 42 12.91 8.00 1.65
CA ALA A 42 14.18 7.73 0.97
C ALA A 42 15.37 8.15 1.83
N ALA A 43 15.27 9.30 2.49
CA ALA A 43 16.31 9.78 3.38
C ALA A 43 16.48 8.86 4.60
N ASP A 44 15.37 8.43 5.18
CA ASP A 44 15.39 7.52 6.31
C ASP A 44 16.05 6.19 5.95
N LEU A 45 15.73 5.65 4.78
CA LEU A 45 16.33 4.40 4.34
C LEU A 45 17.83 4.53 4.09
N ARG A 46 18.26 5.62 3.49
CA ARG A 46 19.69 5.85 3.28
C ARG A 46 20.46 5.91 4.61
N LEU A 47 19.82 6.48 5.62
CA LEU A 47 20.43 6.64 6.91
C LEU A 47 20.49 5.32 7.68
N ARG A 48 19.39 4.57 7.69
CA ARG A 48 19.27 3.34 8.46
C ARG A 48 19.85 2.12 7.75
N HIS A 49 19.73 2.10 6.43
CA HIS A 49 20.12 0.96 5.62
C HIS A 49 20.88 1.43 4.38
N PRO A 50 22.10 1.97 4.56
CA PRO A 50 22.85 2.53 3.42
C PRO A 50 23.16 1.54 2.31
N HIS A 51 23.18 0.25 2.63
CA HIS A 51 23.41 -0.80 1.63
C HIS A 51 22.14 -1.57 1.28
N GLY A 52 20.99 -1.05 1.71
CA GLY A 52 19.73 -1.71 1.43
C GLY A 52 19.22 -1.42 0.03
N LEU A 53 18.07 -2.01 -0.29
CA LEU A 53 17.47 -1.90 -1.62
C LEU A 53 16.91 -0.52 -1.93
N GLY A 54 16.64 0.29 -0.92
CA GLY A 54 15.98 1.57 -1.12
C GLY A 54 14.54 1.43 -1.60
N ALA A 55 13.98 0.25 -1.47
CA ALA A 55 12.61 -0.02 -1.91
C ALA A 55 11.61 0.32 -0.81
N TYR A 56 10.51 0.97 -1.18
CA TYR A 56 9.50 1.35 -0.19
C TYR A 56 8.13 1.50 -0.85
N VAL A 57 7.10 1.45 0.00
CA VAL A 57 5.72 1.71 -0.40
C VAL A 57 5.00 2.41 0.76
N PHE A 58 4.12 3.34 0.43
CA PHE A 58 3.33 4.04 1.44
C PHE A 58 2.04 4.59 0.84
N TRP A 59 1.11 4.96 1.71
CA TRP A 59 0.01 5.87 1.34
C TRP A 59 0.05 7.06 2.28
N THR A 60 -0.47 8.19 1.82
CA THR A 60 -0.40 9.43 2.58
C THR A 60 -1.47 9.49 3.65
N ARG A 61 -1.25 10.38 4.61
CA ARG A 61 -2.21 10.63 5.68
C ARG A 61 -3.54 11.16 5.14
N ALA A 62 -3.47 12.02 4.11
CA ALA A 62 -4.67 12.53 3.48
C ALA A 62 -5.50 11.41 2.84
N ASP A 63 -4.84 10.46 2.20
CA ASP A 63 -5.52 9.34 1.55
C ASP A 63 -6.03 8.29 2.54
N ASP A 64 -5.55 8.32 3.77
CA ASP A 64 -6.04 7.42 4.81
C ASP A 64 -7.53 7.66 5.08
N ALA A 65 -8.03 8.84 4.76
CA ALA A 65 -9.45 9.16 4.89
C ALA A 65 -10.35 8.41 3.90
N ARG A 66 -9.75 7.69 2.95
CA ARG A 66 -10.50 6.87 2.00
C ARG A 66 -10.99 5.56 2.58
N PHE A 67 -10.54 5.23 3.80
CA PHE A 67 -11.08 4.10 4.55
C PHE A 67 -12.27 4.56 5.38
N ASP A 68 -13.31 3.73 5.43
CA ASP A 68 -14.46 4.02 6.29
C ASP A 68 -14.17 3.56 7.73
N ALA A 69 -15.17 3.67 8.59
CA ALA A 69 -15.01 3.32 10.00
C ALA A 69 -14.67 1.83 10.21
N TYR A 70 -14.96 1.00 9.24
CA TYR A 70 -14.69 -0.44 9.32
C TYR A 70 -13.36 -0.82 8.64
N GLY A 71 -12.66 0.15 8.09
CA GLY A 71 -11.41 -0.09 7.39
C GLY A 71 -11.56 -0.48 5.93
N ASN A 72 -12.74 -0.31 5.36
CA ASN A 72 -12.96 -0.62 3.96
C ASN A 72 -12.84 0.63 3.11
N LEU A 73 -12.29 0.46 1.91
CA LEU A 73 -12.08 1.59 1.01
C LEU A 73 -13.39 2.07 0.42
N THR A 74 -13.58 3.38 0.43
CA THR A 74 -14.72 4.03 -0.21
C THR A 74 -14.31 4.63 -1.56
N ALA A 75 -13.03 4.73 -1.82
CA ALA A 75 -12.48 5.22 -3.07
C ALA A 75 -11.11 4.58 -3.28
N ALA A 76 -10.61 4.57 -4.51
CA ALA A 76 -9.32 3.99 -4.80
C ALA A 76 -8.21 4.66 -3.98
N LEU A 77 -7.31 3.86 -3.44
CA LEU A 77 -6.22 4.34 -2.59
C LEU A 77 -4.92 4.37 -3.38
N PRO A 78 -4.35 5.54 -3.61
CA PRO A 78 -3.04 5.61 -4.26
C PRO A 78 -1.95 5.02 -3.37
N LEU A 79 -1.11 4.18 -3.95
CA LEU A 79 0.09 3.69 -3.28
C LEU A 79 1.30 4.28 -3.99
N HIS A 80 2.21 4.80 -3.21
CA HIS A 80 3.43 5.42 -3.71
C HIS A 80 4.60 4.49 -3.47
N VAL A 81 5.37 4.23 -4.50
CA VAL A 81 6.48 3.28 -4.42
C VAL A 81 7.77 3.92 -4.86
N GLY A 82 8.88 3.41 -4.34
CA GLY A 82 10.21 3.76 -4.78
C GLY A 82 11.07 2.51 -4.81
N GLY A 83 12.09 2.54 -5.66
CA GLY A 83 12.97 1.40 -5.83
C GLY A 83 12.56 0.51 -6.99
N GLU A 84 13.57 -0.04 -7.66
CA GLU A 84 13.35 -0.88 -8.82
C GLU A 84 12.62 -2.17 -8.42
N GLY A 85 11.62 -2.53 -9.20
CA GLY A 85 10.87 -3.77 -8.97
C GLY A 85 9.85 -3.72 -7.84
N THR A 86 9.79 -2.61 -7.10
CA THR A 86 8.89 -2.51 -5.96
C THR A 86 7.42 -2.58 -6.38
N ALA A 87 7.07 -1.91 -7.46
CA ALA A 87 5.67 -1.93 -7.93
C ALA A 87 5.18 -3.35 -8.20
N ALA A 88 6.00 -4.17 -8.84
CA ALA A 88 5.64 -5.55 -9.13
C ALA A 88 5.47 -6.36 -7.85
N ALA A 89 6.36 -6.15 -6.87
CA ALA A 89 6.27 -6.83 -5.58
C ALA A 89 5.01 -6.45 -4.84
N VAL A 90 4.64 -5.16 -4.86
CA VAL A 90 3.42 -4.67 -4.22
C VAL A 90 2.19 -5.29 -4.85
N ARG A 91 2.15 -5.37 -6.18
CA ARG A 91 1.04 -6.00 -6.88
C ARG A 91 0.86 -7.46 -6.46
N THR A 92 1.95 -8.19 -6.39
CA THR A 92 1.91 -9.60 -6.00
C THR A 92 1.42 -9.76 -4.57
N ALA A 93 1.97 -8.97 -3.64
CA ALA A 93 1.58 -9.06 -2.23
C ALA A 93 0.11 -8.71 -2.04
N ALA A 94 -0.37 -7.67 -2.71
CA ALA A 94 -1.76 -7.26 -2.61
C ALA A 94 -2.71 -8.32 -3.18
N ALA A 95 -2.33 -8.90 -4.32
CA ALA A 95 -3.14 -9.96 -4.93
C ALA A 95 -3.27 -11.17 -4.01
N LEU A 96 -2.21 -11.53 -3.31
CA LEU A 96 -2.25 -12.62 -2.35
C LEU A 96 -3.23 -12.36 -1.21
N MET A 97 -3.47 -11.10 -0.90
CA MET A 97 -4.43 -10.72 0.14
C MET A 97 -5.82 -10.43 -0.42
N GLY A 98 -6.05 -10.70 -1.69
CA GLY A 98 -7.36 -10.52 -2.31
C GLY A 98 -7.69 -9.08 -2.69
N LEU A 99 -6.69 -8.23 -2.79
CA LEU A 99 -6.88 -6.83 -3.21
C LEU A 99 -6.63 -6.69 -4.70
N GLU A 100 -7.42 -5.84 -5.34
CA GLU A 100 -7.22 -5.51 -6.74
C GLU A 100 -6.49 -4.19 -6.86
N LEU A 101 -5.47 -4.16 -7.71
CA LEU A 101 -4.75 -2.93 -8.00
C LEU A 101 -4.94 -2.53 -9.45
N ALA A 102 -5.13 -1.23 -9.66
CA ALA A 102 -5.07 -0.65 -10.98
C ALA A 102 -3.66 -0.10 -11.17
N VAL A 103 -3.09 -0.35 -12.34
CA VAL A 103 -1.75 0.11 -12.67
C VAL A 103 -1.84 0.98 -13.90
N GLU A 104 -1.35 2.22 -13.78
CA GLU A 104 -1.29 3.16 -14.89
C GLU A 104 0.12 3.70 -14.93
N GLY A 105 0.96 3.13 -15.81
CA GLY A 105 2.37 3.45 -15.85
C GLY A 105 3.01 3.06 -14.52
N GLU A 106 3.54 4.04 -13.81
CA GLU A 106 4.17 3.80 -12.51
C GLU A 106 3.23 4.05 -11.34
N ARG A 107 1.97 4.35 -11.62
CA ARG A 107 0.99 4.64 -10.58
C ARG A 107 0.24 3.39 -10.19
N LEU A 108 0.15 3.17 -8.90
CA LEU A 108 -0.59 2.05 -8.33
C LEU A 108 -1.74 2.59 -7.50
N ARG A 109 -2.91 1.98 -7.61
CA ARG A 109 -4.06 2.31 -6.79
C ARG A 109 -4.72 1.02 -6.35
N VAL A 110 -5.01 0.91 -5.06
CA VAL A 110 -5.84 -0.18 -4.56
C VAL A 110 -7.28 0.22 -4.85
N LEU A 111 -7.98 -0.61 -5.60
CA LEU A 111 -9.34 -0.30 -5.98
C LEU A 111 -10.29 -0.48 -4.81
N ALA A 112 -11.26 0.43 -4.70
CA ALA A 112 -12.33 0.28 -3.74
C ALA A 112 -13.06 -1.00 -4.11
N GLU A 113 -13.29 -1.82 -3.12
CA GLU A 113 -13.82 -3.15 -3.37
C GLU A 113 -15.24 -3.11 -3.90
N THR A 114 -15.48 -3.94 -4.89
CA THR A 114 -16.79 -4.08 -5.47
C THR A 114 -17.52 -5.32 -4.96
N ARG A 115 -17.00 -5.90 -3.90
CA ARG A 115 -17.59 -7.11 -3.31
C ARG A 115 -19.07 -6.93 -2.98
N SER A 116 -19.42 -5.77 -2.46
CA SER A 116 -20.79 -5.50 -2.11
C SER A 116 -21.70 -5.55 -3.34
N LEU A 117 -21.20 -5.10 -4.47
CA LEU A 117 -21.95 -5.17 -5.72
C LEU A 117 -22.07 -6.59 -6.21
N LYS A 118 -21.03 -7.35 -6.05
CA LYS A 118 -21.03 -8.76 -6.45
C LYS A 118 -21.97 -9.58 -5.57
N ALA A 119 -22.03 -9.22 -4.30
CA ALA A 119 -22.90 -9.91 -3.36
C ALA A 119 -24.37 -9.61 -3.62
N ALA A 120 -24.64 -8.46 -4.19
CA ALA A 120 -26.01 -8.12 -4.53
C ALA A 120 -26.49 -8.92 -5.71
#